data_39549d740b7fecce87d955dee750f11b
#
_entry.id   39549d740b7fecce87d955dee750f11b
#
_cell.length_a   1.000
_cell.length_b   1.000
_cell.length_c   1.000
_cell.angle_alpha   90.00
_cell.angle_beta   90.00
_cell.angle_gamma   90.00
#
_symmetry.space_group_name_H-M   'P 1'
#
loop_
_entity.id
_entity.type
_entity.pdbx_description
1 polymer ?
#
loop_
_entity_poly.entity_id
_entity_poly.type
_entity_poly.pdbx_seq_one_letter_code
_entity_poly.pdbx_strand_id
1 'polypeptide(L)'
;SLGKIGKDNPVAIDTLLELIRNSSDKYTRRQAIKSLGKIGKDNPVAIDTLLELIRNSSDQYTRRQAAESLGEIGKDNPVAIDTLLELIRNSGDEDTRSTAAESLGKIDKNNPVALATLIELSHNCANEFDRLLVGYKLWKIDKDNPVALATLVELSHNSSDGYTRSQAAYMLWEIDKDNLVALATLVELSRHSSDKNTRSQAAYMLGKIDKDNPVALATLAELICNSDDENTRCKAAYRLGKIDKDNPVALATLVELIRNSDDKDTWREARYNLEEIGQNHSQAIATLVELIRNSGAEDTRWKAIKSLGKIMKTKHFAIAVSGLKEFLTSDVWKNDFNRYENCYKVIWDCAQNMAYSEFHQAWHTQPTNSPIPDNHQQNTDIPTLLKQLQPTDKTCPVPLNIRALEGETDTSAIAQELCTQLYQAIFPADAGIPAIRNAPEFKRLIPQLKNRLQKQHIALILHSCPCEDALSAFTRKLADNQMGIHIAWITDTPLELPLTGFAVDGDDLFDAVQNWIGRI
;
A
#
# COMPACT_ATOMS: atom_id res chain seq x y z
N SER A 1 -17.85 16.91 -0.53
CA SER A 1 -18.85 16.91 -1.60
C SER A 1 -20.26 16.91 -1.00
N LEU A 2 -21.22 17.61 -1.61
CA LEU A 2 -22.61 17.69 -1.17
C LEU A 2 -23.25 16.31 -0.96
N GLY A 3 -22.91 15.33 -1.78
CA GLY A 3 -23.38 13.95 -1.64
C GLY A 3 -22.92 13.19 -0.38
N LYS A 4 -21.95 13.73 0.38
CA LYS A 4 -21.52 13.15 1.66
C LYS A 4 -22.16 13.80 2.87
N ILE A 5 -22.51 15.07 2.79
CA ILE A 5 -22.98 15.89 3.91
C ILE A 5 -24.43 16.38 3.75
N GLY A 6 -25.01 16.19 2.57
CA GLY A 6 -26.32 16.75 2.20
C GLY A 6 -27.51 15.81 2.38
N LYS A 7 -27.37 14.67 3.07
CA LYS A 7 -28.50 13.76 3.35
C LYS A 7 -29.57 14.52 4.12
N ASP A 8 -30.80 14.46 3.61
CA ASP A 8 -31.98 15.15 4.17
C ASP A 8 -31.92 16.70 4.15
N ASN A 9 -30.97 17.30 3.40
CA ASN A 9 -30.88 18.75 3.26
C ASN A 9 -31.49 19.21 1.92
N PRO A 10 -32.64 19.90 1.92
CA PRO A 10 -33.31 20.35 0.70
C PRO A 10 -32.45 21.31 -0.13
N VAL A 11 -31.69 22.19 0.51
CA VAL A 11 -30.79 23.14 -0.20
C VAL A 11 -29.70 22.39 -0.98
N ALA A 12 -29.21 21.28 -0.44
CA ALA A 12 -28.22 20.45 -1.15
C ALA A 12 -28.84 19.78 -2.39
N ILE A 13 -30.08 19.32 -2.28
CA ILE A 13 -30.82 18.73 -3.41
C ILE A 13 -31.06 19.80 -4.47
N ASP A 14 -31.59 20.98 -4.11
CA ASP A 14 -31.84 22.08 -5.04
C ASP A 14 -30.57 22.53 -5.76
N THR A 15 -29.47 22.65 -5.03
CA THR A 15 -28.15 22.99 -5.64
C THR A 15 -27.69 21.93 -6.65
N LEU A 16 -27.89 20.64 -6.36
CA LEU A 16 -27.55 19.57 -7.32
C LEU A 16 -28.45 19.60 -8.54
N LEU A 17 -29.74 19.84 -8.38
CA LEU A 17 -30.69 19.99 -9.48
C LEU A 17 -30.32 21.19 -10.38
N GLU A 18 -29.91 22.30 -9.78
CA GLU A 18 -29.43 23.47 -10.52
C GLU A 18 -28.14 23.16 -11.31
N LEU A 19 -27.16 22.48 -10.70
CA LEU A 19 -25.94 22.04 -11.37
C LEU A 19 -26.23 21.07 -12.52
N ILE A 20 -27.18 20.18 -12.38
CA ILE A 20 -27.58 19.24 -13.43
C ILE A 20 -28.18 19.98 -14.62
N ARG A 21 -29.02 21.00 -14.38
CA ARG A 21 -29.70 21.77 -15.44
C ARG A 21 -28.76 22.77 -16.11
N ASN A 22 -27.95 23.47 -15.38
CA ASN A 22 -27.26 24.68 -15.83
C ASN A 22 -25.77 24.50 -16.11
N SER A 23 -25.12 23.41 -15.67
CA SER A 23 -23.69 23.22 -15.90
C SER A 23 -23.42 22.84 -17.36
N SER A 24 -22.53 23.60 -18.01
CA SER A 24 -22.01 23.25 -19.33
C SER A 24 -20.95 22.13 -19.27
N ASP A 25 -20.30 21.96 -18.12
CA ASP A 25 -19.30 20.92 -17.92
C ASP A 25 -19.95 19.55 -17.66
N LYS A 26 -19.70 18.61 -18.59
CA LYS A 26 -20.23 17.24 -18.53
C LYS A 26 -19.77 16.49 -17.29
N TYR A 27 -18.55 16.72 -16.81
CA TYR A 27 -18.02 16.04 -15.63
C TYR A 27 -18.75 16.52 -14.36
N THR A 28 -18.90 17.83 -14.18
CA THR A 28 -19.65 18.43 -13.06
C THR A 28 -21.09 17.94 -13.05
N ARG A 29 -21.75 17.92 -14.23
CA ARG A 29 -23.12 17.41 -14.35
C ARG A 29 -23.25 15.96 -13.90
N ARG A 30 -22.35 15.06 -14.34
CA ARG A 30 -22.35 13.66 -13.93
C ARG A 30 -22.09 13.48 -12.42
N GLN A 31 -21.17 14.25 -11.84
CA GLN A 31 -20.93 14.22 -10.40
C GLN A 31 -22.16 14.71 -9.59
N ALA A 32 -22.89 15.69 -10.12
CA ALA A 32 -24.14 16.15 -9.51
C ALA A 32 -25.22 15.06 -9.58
N ILE A 33 -25.40 14.38 -10.72
CA ILE A 33 -26.31 13.25 -10.88
C ILE A 33 -25.98 12.13 -9.88
N LYS A 34 -24.71 11.72 -9.80
CA LYS A 34 -24.24 10.70 -8.84
C LYS A 34 -24.48 11.10 -7.39
N SER A 35 -24.31 12.39 -7.07
CA SER A 35 -24.57 12.91 -5.73
C SER A 35 -26.06 12.93 -5.41
N LEU A 36 -26.91 13.27 -6.39
CA LEU A 36 -28.37 13.25 -6.27
C LEU A 36 -28.88 11.84 -5.97
N GLY A 37 -28.35 10.79 -6.63
CA GLY A 37 -28.66 9.39 -6.33
C GLY A 37 -28.33 8.97 -4.90
N LYS A 38 -27.39 9.65 -4.23
CA LYS A 38 -27.02 9.34 -2.83
C LYS A 38 -27.92 10.00 -1.77
N ILE A 39 -28.46 11.17 -2.08
CA ILE A 39 -29.18 12.00 -1.09
C ILE A 39 -30.64 12.27 -1.46
N GLY A 40 -31.05 11.98 -2.70
CA GLY A 40 -32.39 12.27 -3.22
C GLY A 40 -33.45 11.20 -2.94
N LYS A 41 -33.20 10.28 -2.00
CA LYS A 41 -34.15 9.25 -1.61
C LYS A 41 -35.45 9.91 -1.12
N ASP A 42 -36.56 9.37 -1.58
CA ASP A 42 -37.92 9.86 -1.25
C ASP A 42 -38.23 11.30 -1.75
N ASN A 43 -37.35 11.89 -2.59
CA ASN A 43 -37.59 13.20 -3.19
C ASN A 43 -38.16 13.05 -4.60
N PRO A 44 -39.43 13.42 -4.87
CA PRO A 44 -40.04 13.23 -6.16
C PRO A 44 -39.37 14.03 -7.27
N VAL A 45 -38.90 15.26 -7.00
CA VAL A 45 -38.21 16.10 -7.98
C VAL A 45 -36.87 15.49 -8.41
N ALA A 46 -36.16 14.84 -7.47
CA ALA A 46 -34.94 14.12 -7.79
C ALA A 46 -35.22 12.94 -8.70
N ILE A 47 -36.25 12.15 -8.42
CA ILE A 47 -36.68 11.02 -9.24
C ILE A 47 -37.10 11.50 -10.63
N ASP A 48 -37.96 12.50 -10.71
CA ASP A 48 -38.46 13.05 -12.01
C ASP A 48 -37.29 13.59 -12.86
N THR A 49 -36.32 14.27 -12.26
CA THR A 49 -35.13 14.76 -12.98
C THR A 49 -34.29 13.59 -13.55
N LEU A 50 -34.12 12.51 -12.80
CA LEU A 50 -33.40 11.33 -13.29
C LEU A 50 -34.15 10.63 -14.40
N LEU A 51 -35.47 10.52 -14.32
CA LEU A 51 -36.36 9.97 -15.37
C LEU A 51 -36.24 10.79 -16.64
N GLU A 52 -36.28 12.13 -16.53
CA GLU A 52 -36.11 13.04 -17.66
C GLU A 52 -34.75 12.88 -18.33
N LEU A 53 -33.67 12.78 -17.57
CA LEU A 53 -32.31 12.57 -18.08
C LEU A 53 -32.16 11.23 -18.82
N ILE A 54 -32.78 10.17 -18.33
CA ILE A 54 -32.75 8.84 -18.97
C ILE A 54 -33.45 8.92 -20.32
N ARG A 55 -34.62 9.58 -20.40
CA ARG A 55 -35.43 9.67 -21.63
C ARG A 55 -34.88 10.63 -22.68
N ASN A 56 -34.38 11.79 -22.23
CA ASN A 56 -34.15 12.93 -23.13
C ASN A 56 -32.66 13.26 -23.35
N SER A 57 -31.73 12.74 -22.58
CA SER A 57 -30.30 13.03 -22.77
C SER A 57 -29.76 12.34 -24.02
N SER A 58 -29.12 13.11 -24.91
CA SER A 58 -28.37 12.56 -26.04
C SER A 58 -27.03 11.92 -25.60
N ASP A 59 -26.50 12.28 -24.41
CA ASP A 59 -25.26 11.75 -23.89
C ASP A 59 -25.49 10.41 -23.15
N GLN A 60 -24.99 9.34 -23.74
CA GLN A 60 -25.12 7.97 -23.26
C GLN A 60 -24.57 7.81 -21.80
N TYR A 61 -23.46 8.45 -21.50
CA TYR A 61 -22.90 8.41 -20.14
C TYR A 61 -23.79 9.11 -19.11
N THR A 62 -24.48 10.18 -19.51
CA THR A 62 -25.47 10.86 -18.66
C THR A 62 -26.67 9.95 -18.43
N ARG A 63 -27.20 9.28 -19.47
CA ARG A 63 -28.30 8.32 -19.31
C ARG A 63 -27.92 7.17 -18.38
N ARG A 64 -26.71 6.61 -18.54
CA ARG A 64 -26.18 5.54 -17.67
C ARG A 64 -26.05 5.97 -16.22
N GLN A 65 -25.48 7.17 -15.98
CA GLN A 65 -25.32 7.69 -14.61
C GLN A 65 -26.69 8.00 -13.96
N ALA A 66 -27.66 8.46 -14.75
CA ALA A 66 -29.01 8.70 -14.26
C ALA A 66 -29.73 7.37 -13.93
N ALA A 67 -29.57 6.33 -14.75
CA ALA A 67 -30.11 5.00 -14.49
C ALA A 67 -29.51 4.38 -13.20
N GLU A 68 -28.18 4.48 -13.01
CA GLU A 68 -27.51 4.05 -11.78
C GLU A 68 -28.06 4.76 -10.55
N SER A 69 -28.19 6.10 -10.63
CA SER A 69 -28.73 6.92 -9.54
C SER A 69 -30.20 6.64 -9.25
N LEU A 70 -30.99 6.34 -10.29
CA LEU A 70 -32.39 5.93 -10.14
C LEU A 70 -32.50 4.58 -9.42
N GLY A 71 -31.59 3.64 -9.67
CA GLY A 71 -31.50 2.37 -8.94
C GLY A 71 -31.28 2.52 -7.44
N GLU A 72 -30.65 3.62 -7.00
CA GLU A 72 -30.40 3.88 -5.57
C GLU A 72 -31.63 4.51 -4.87
N ILE A 73 -32.43 5.34 -5.57
CA ILE A 73 -33.50 6.13 -4.95
C ILE A 73 -34.91 5.78 -5.43
N GLY A 74 -35.04 5.00 -6.52
CA GLY A 74 -36.32 4.69 -7.18
C GLY A 74 -37.08 3.49 -6.63
N LYS A 75 -36.74 3.01 -5.43
CA LYS A 75 -37.42 1.86 -4.79
C LYS A 75 -38.91 2.15 -4.65
N ASP A 76 -39.71 1.14 -4.98
CA ASP A 76 -41.19 1.20 -4.92
C ASP A 76 -41.84 2.21 -5.88
N ASN A 77 -41.08 2.76 -6.86
CA ASN A 77 -41.60 3.68 -7.86
C ASN A 77 -41.88 2.95 -9.21
N PRO A 78 -43.16 2.76 -9.61
CA PRO A 78 -43.50 2.02 -10.83
C PRO A 78 -42.98 2.70 -12.10
N VAL A 79 -42.94 4.04 -12.14
CA VAL A 79 -42.41 4.77 -13.29
C VAL A 79 -40.90 4.58 -13.46
N ALA A 80 -40.16 4.44 -12.32
CA ALA A 80 -38.76 4.11 -12.37
C ALA A 80 -38.52 2.70 -12.94
N ILE A 81 -39.31 1.72 -12.50
CA ILE A 81 -39.27 0.35 -13.03
C ILE A 81 -39.55 0.35 -14.56
N ASP A 82 -40.63 0.97 -15.00
CA ASP A 82 -41.00 1.03 -16.39
C ASP A 82 -39.95 1.72 -17.27
N THR A 83 -39.35 2.81 -16.77
CA THR A 83 -38.31 3.55 -17.49
C THR A 83 -37.02 2.72 -17.61
N LEU A 84 -36.63 1.98 -16.60
CA LEU A 84 -35.48 1.08 -16.67
C LEU A 84 -35.73 -0.11 -17.61
N LEU A 85 -36.94 -0.68 -17.60
CA LEU A 85 -37.34 -1.71 -18.54
C LEU A 85 -37.29 -1.22 -20.00
N GLU A 86 -37.77 0.00 -20.24
CA GLU A 86 -37.72 0.64 -21.56
C GLU A 86 -36.27 0.88 -22.00
N LEU A 87 -35.40 1.34 -21.10
CA LEU A 87 -33.98 1.54 -21.36
C LEU A 87 -33.24 0.22 -21.68
N ILE A 88 -33.56 -0.87 -21.00
CA ILE A 88 -33.04 -2.21 -21.29
C ILE A 88 -33.42 -2.65 -22.71
N ARG A 89 -34.69 -2.45 -23.10
CA ARG A 89 -35.21 -2.90 -24.41
C ARG A 89 -34.67 -2.09 -25.58
N ASN A 90 -34.53 -0.78 -25.39
CA ASN A 90 -34.28 0.16 -26.48
C ASN A 90 -32.83 0.60 -26.65
N SER A 91 -31.95 0.29 -25.67
CA SER A 91 -30.54 0.65 -25.79
C SER A 91 -29.77 -0.38 -26.62
N GLY A 92 -29.05 0.08 -27.64
CA GLY A 92 -28.10 -0.73 -28.40
C GLY A 92 -26.73 -0.88 -27.68
N ASP A 93 -26.53 -0.17 -26.57
CA ASP A 93 -25.29 -0.14 -25.82
C ASP A 93 -25.35 -1.13 -24.65
N GLU A 94 -24.43 -2.13 -24.64
CA GLU A 94 -24.35 -3.19 -23.65
C GLU A 94 -24.13 -2.65 -22.24
N ASP A 95 -23.28 -1.63 -22.09
CA ASP A 95 -23.01 -0.96 -20.82
C ASP A 95 -24.27 -0.29 -20.23
N THR A 96 -25.04 0.39 -21.07
CA THR A 96 -26.30 1.02 -20.66
C THR A 96 -27.34 -0.03 -20.29
N ARG A 97 -27.46 -1.10 -21.09
CA ARG A 97 -28.37 -2.22 -20.80
C ARG A 97 -27.99 -2.91 -19.48
N SER A 98 -26.71 -3.21 -19.26
CA SER A 98 -26.25 -3.86 -18.03
C SER A 98 -26.43 -2.98 -16.79
N THR A 99 -26.24 -1.65 -16.93
CA THR A 99 -26.44 -0.70 -15.82
C THR A 99 -27.92 -0.53 -15.49
N ALA A 100 -28.78 -0.45 -16.51
CA ALA A 100 -30.23 -0.39 -16.30
C ALA A 100 -30.75 -1.68 -15.65
N ALA A 101 -30.25 -2.85 -16.07
CA ALA A 101 -30.60 -4.13 -15.46
C ALA A 101 -30.12 -4.25 -14.01
N GLU A 102 -28.88 -3.82 -13.70
CA GLU A 102 -28.40 -3.73 -12.32
C GLU A 102 -29.28 -2.82 -11.46
N SER A 103 -29.65 -1.66 -11.98
CA SER A 103 -30.48 -0.68 -11.29
C SER A 103 -31.90 -1.22 -11.05
N LEU A 104 -32.46 -1.90 -12.04
CA LEU A 104 -33.76 -2.58 -11.90
C LEU A 104 -33.70 -3.69 -10.84
N GLY A 105 -32.62 -4.49 -10.81
CA GLY A 105 -32.41 -5.52 -9.81
C GLY A 105 -32.17 -4.97 -8.40
N LYS A 106 -31.67 -3.75 -8.26
CA LYS A 106 -31.57 -3.07 -6.93
C LYS A 106 -32.94 -2.64 -6.42
N ILE A 107 -33.83 -2.20 -7.32
CA ILE A 107 -35.22 -1.82 -6.99
C ILE A 107 -36.06 -3.06 -6.71
N ASP A 108 -35.96 -4.06 -7.58
CA ASP A 108 -36.68 -5.34 -7.52
C ASP A 108 -35.70 -6.50 -7.75
N LYS A 109 -35.24 -7.13 -6.66
CA LYS A 109 -34.18 -8.18 -6.69
C LYS A 109 -34.54 -9.40 -7.54
N ASN A 110 -35.81 -9.72 -7.64
CA ASN A 110 -36.28 -10.90 -8.37
C ASN A 110 -36.82 -10.54 -9.76
N ASN A 111 -36.54 -9.35 -10.25
CA ASN A 111 -37.04 -8.94 -11.56
C ASN A 111 -36.51 -9.84 -12.67
N PRO A 112 -37.38 -10.60 -13.36
CA PRO A 112 -36.94 -11.59 -14.32
C PRO A 112 -36.25 -10.96 -15.55
N VAL A 113 -36.62 -9.74 -15.92
CA VAL A 113 -36.01 -9.03 -17.06
C VAL A 113 -34.59 -8.57 -16.69
N ALA A 114 -34.39 -8.06 -15.47
CA ALA A 114 -33.06 -7.69 -14.98
C ALA A 114 -32.10 -8.89 -14.98
N LEU A 115 -32.52 -10.02 -14.39
CA LEU A 115 -31.72 -11.24 -14.33
C LEU A 115 -31.44 -11.81 -15.72
N ALA A 116 -32.47 -11.95 -16.56
CA ALA A 116 -32.31 -12.47 -17.93
C ALA A 116 -31.36 -11.61 -18.78
N THR A 117 -31.44 -10.29 -18.66
CA THR A 117 -30.55 -9.36 -19.39
C THR A 117 -29.11 -9.52 -18.93
N LEU A 118 -28.84 -9.58 -17.64
CA LEU A 118 -27.48 -9.76 -17.14
C LEU A 118 -26.92 -11.16 -17.47
N ILE A 119 -27.73 -12.20 -17.45
CA ILE A 119 -27.33 -13.54 -17.91
C ILE A 119 -26.98 -13.52 -19.40
N GLU A 120 -27.84 -12.93 -20.25
CA GLU A 120 -27.57 -12.78 -21.68
C GLU A 120 -26.24 -12.05 -21.92
N LEU A 121 -26.04 -10.89 -21.28
CA LEU A 121 -24.85 -10.08 -21.46
C LEU A 121 -23.59 -10.76 -20.91
N SER A 122 -23.68 -11.53 -19.83
CA SER A 122 -22.53 -12.27 -19.27
C SER A 122 -21.98 -13.34 -20.22
N HIS A 123 -22.81 -13.82 -21.19
CA HIS A 123 -22.38 -14.76 -22.22
C HIS A 123 -21.94 -14.06 -23.50
N ASN A 124 -22.61 -12.96 -23.88
CA ASN A 124 -22.59 -12.43 -25.23
C ASN A 124 -21.81 -11.10 -25.40
N CYS A 125 -21.40 -10.39 -24.31
CA CYS A 125 -20.54 -9.22 -24.47
C CYS A 125 -19.25 -9.58 -25.20
N ALA A 126 -18.92 -8.80 -26.20
CA ALA A 126 -17.73 -9.01 -27.03
C ALA A 126 -16.41 -8.84 -26.25
N ASN A 127 -16.42 -7.99 -25.22
CA ASN A 127 -15.26 -7.70 -24.38
C ASN A 127 -15.30 -8.54 -23.08
N GLU A 128 -14.24 -9.29 -22.82
CA GLU A 128 -14.13 -10.15 -21.63
C GLU A 128 -14.19 -9.37 -20.31
N PHE A 129 -13.67 -8.13 -20.28
CA PHE A 129 -13.76 -7.27 -19.10
C PHE A 129 -15.20 -6.79 -18.86
N ASP A 130 -15.97 -6.50 -19.91
CA ASP A 130 -17.39 -6.15 -19.76
C ASP A 130 -18.20 -7.38 -19.29
N ARG A 131 -17.90 -8.58 -19.81
CA ARG A 131 -18.47 -9.85 -19.29
C ARG A 131 -18.19 -10.03 -17.81
N LEU A 132 -16.97 -9.73 -17.37
CA LEU A 132 -16.58 -9.78 -15.97
C LEU A 132 -17.45 -8.85 -15.11
N LEU A 133 -17.59 -7.59 -15.53
CA LEU A 133 -18.40 -6.60 -14.82
C LEU A 133 -19.87 -7.02 -14.74
N VAL A 134 -20.42 -7.56 -15.83
CA VAL A 134 -21.80 -8.04 -15.88
C VAL A 134 -21.98 -9.25 -14.95
N GLY A 135 -21.07 -10.22 -14.94
CA GLY A 135 -21.09 -11.35 -14.03
C GLY A 135 -21.10 -10.91 -12.56
N TYR A 136 -20.27 -9.92 -12.22
CA TYR A 136 -20.25 -9.36 -10.87
C TYR A 136 -21.52 -8.57 -10.50
N LYS A 137 -22.11 -7.83 -11.45
CA LYS A 137 -23.41 -7.16 -11.27
C LYS A 137 -24.53 -8.18 -11.03
N LEU A 138 -24.53 -9.29 -11.77
CA LEU A 138 -25.48 -10.39 -11.59
C LEU A 138 -25.37 -10.99 -10.19
N TRP A 139 -24.15 -11.27 -9.74
CA TRP A 139 -23.92 -11.77 -8.36
C TRP A 139 -24.40 -10.78 -7.29
N LYS A 140 -24.22 -9.48 -7.47
CA LYS A 140 -24.70 -8.47 -6.51
C LYS A 140 -26.20 -8.50 -6.31
N ILE A 141 -26.97 -8.80 -7.37
CA ILE A 141 -28.41 -8.86 -7.33
C ILE A 141 -28.87 -10.22 -6.78
N ASP A 142 -28.29 -11.29 -7.30
CA ASP A 142 -28.61 -12.67 -6.95
C ASP A 142 -27.31 -13.39 -6.58
N LYS A 143 -27.03 -13.48 -5.28
CA LYS A 143 -25.75 -14.02 -4.77
C LYS A 143 -25.57 -15.51 -5.01
N ASP A 144 -26.66 -16.22 -5.18
CA ASP A 144 -26.65 -17.68 -5.42
C ASP A 144 -26.73 -18.02 -6.91
N ASN A 145 -26.66 -17.01 -7.79
CA ASN A 145 -26.78 -17.20 -9.22
C ASN A 145 -25.61 -18.01 -9.79
N PRO A 146 -25.85 -19.21 -10.33
CA PRO A 146 -24.79 -20.08 -10.82
C PRO A 146 -24.07 -19.52 -12.04
N VAL A 147 -24.75 -18.72 -12.89
CA VAL A 147 -24.17 -18.13 -14.08
C VAL A 147 -23.14 -17.06 -13.69
N ALA A 148 -23.44 -16.27 -12.66
CA ALA A 148 -22.52 -15.26 -12.16
C ALA A 148 -21.18 -15.87 -11.73
N LEU A 149 -21.25 -16.91 -10.89
CA LEU A 149 -20.05 -17.62 -10.42
C LEU A 149 -19.32 -18.34 -11.56
N ALA A 150 -20.06 -19.01 -12.47
CA ALA A 150 -19.47 -19.70 -13.61
C ALA A 150 -18.72 -18.72 -14.54
N THR A 151 -19.28 -17.54 -14.80
CA THR A 151 -18.63 -16.49 -15.61
C THR A 151 -17.33 -16.01 -14.98
N LEU A 152 -17.32 -15.75 -13.66
CA LEU A 152 -16.13 -15.31 -12.96
C LEU A 152 -15.04 -16.39 -12.92
N VAL A 153 -15.41 -17.66 -12.70
CA VAL A 153 -14.49 -18.80 -12.75
C VAL A 153 -13.90 -18.97 -14.15
N GLU A 154 -14.74 -18.97 -15.18
CA GLU A 154 -14.30 -19.07 -16.58
C GLU A 154 -13.27 -17.97 -16.91
N LEU A 155 -13.60 -16.71 -16.62
CA LEU A 155 -12.73 -15.59 -16.93
C LEU A 155 -11.44 -15.58 -16.12
N SER A 156 -11.46 -16.10 -14.89
CA SER A 156 -10.24 -16.22 -14.07
C SER A 156 -9.25 -17.23 -14.64
N HIS A 157 -9.73 -18.26 -15.35
CA HIS A 157 -8.86 -19.28 -15.98
C HIS A 157 -8.51 -18.96 -17.43
N ASN A 158 -9.49 -18.54 -18.21
CA ASN A 158 -9.44 -18.62 -19.66
C ASN A 158 -9.34 -17.26 -20.38
N SER A 159 -9.51 -16.12 -19.66
CA SER A 159 -9.36 -14.81 -20.31
C SER A 159 -7.95 -14.65 -20.90
N SER A 160 -7.89 -14.16 -22.13
CA SER A 160 -6.64 -13.83 -22.81
C SER A 160 -5.95 -12.61 -22.16
N ASP A 161 -6.72 -11.75 -21.50
CA ASP A 161 -6.24 -10.56 -20.81
C ASP A 161 -5.92 -10.85 -19.34
N GLY A 162 -4.63 -10.77 -18.97
CA GLY A 162 -4.16 -11.01 -17.61
C GLY A 162 -4.75 -10.06 -16.58
N TYR A 163 -5.12 -8.84 -16.97
CA TYR A 163 -5.82 -7.90 -16.08
C TYR A 163 -7.22 -8.42 -15.74
N THR A 164 -7.99 -8.82 -16.75
CA THR A 164 -9.33 -9.43 -16.57
C THR A 164 -9.25 -10.69 -15.72
N ARG A 165 -8.27 -11.58 -15.98
CA ARG A 165 -8.04 -12.79 -15.14
C ARG A 165 -7.81 -12.43 -13.67
N SER A 166 -6.96 -11.45 -13.40
CA SER A 166 -6.65 -11.03 -12.02
C SER A 166 -7.85 -10.39 -11.32
N GLN A 167 -8.65 -9.59 -12.04
CA GLN A 167 -9.87 -9.00 -11.49
C GLN A 167 -10.93 -10.07 -11.22
N ALA A 168 -11.12 -11.03 -12.12
CA ALA A 168 -12.05 -12.13 -11.94
C ALA A 168 -11.70 -12.96 -10.69
N ALA A 169 -10.41 -13.30 -10.53
CA ALA A 169 -9.92 -14.00 -9.35
C ALA A 169 -10.15 -13.20 -8.06
N TYR A 170 -9.88 -11.90 -8.08
CA TYR A 170 -10.12 -11.06 -6.90
C TYR A 170 -11.62 -10.97 -6.54
N MET A 171 -12.50 -10.84 -7.53
CA MET A 171 -13.95 -10.85 -7.31
C MET A 171 -14.45 -12.19 -6.77
N LEU A 172 -13.92 -13.32 -7.25
CA LEU A 172 -14.21 -14.63 -6.67
C LEU A 172 -13.81 -14.73 -5.20
N TRP A 173 -12.64 -14.17 -4.84
CA TRP A 173 -12.24 -14.10 -3.44
C TRP A 173 -13.12 -13.15 -2.62
N GLU A 174 -13.61 -12.03 -3.17
CA GLU A 174 -14.56 -11.16 -2.46
C GLU A 174 -15.87 -11.90 -2.14
N ILE A 175 -16.30 -12.77 -3.04
CA ILE A 175 -17.50 -13.61 -2.91
C ILE A 175 -17.28 -14.70 -1.85
N ASP A 176 -16.18 -15.41 -1.97
CA ASP A 176 -15.78 -16.52 -1.09
C ASP A 176 -14.32 -16.37 -0.70
N LYS A 177 -14.07 -16.01 0.58
CA LYS A 177 -12.74 -15.71 1.11
C LYS A 177 -11.80 -16.93 1.10
N ASP A 178 -12.35 -18.12 1.08
CA ASP A 178 -11.60 -19.39 1.06
C ASP A 178 -11.46 -19.95 -0.36
N ASN A 179 -11.80 -19.17 -1.38
CA ASN A 179 -11.78 -19.64 -2.76
C ASN A 179 -10.36 -19.94 -3.25
N LEU A 180 -10.03 -21.21 -3.35
CA LEU A 180 -8.70 -21.69 -3.74
C LEU A 180 -8.34 -21.35 -5.20
N VAL A 181 -9.35 -21.32 -6.09
CA VAL A 181 -9.15 -20.93 -7.51
C VAL A 181 -8.67 -19.48 -7.60
N ALA A 182 -9.32 -18.60 -6.85
CA ALA A 182 -8.96 -17.20 -6.80
C ALA A 182 -7.50 -16.99 -6.37
N LEU A 183 -7.11 -17.60 -5.25
CA LEU A 183 -5.75 -17.51 -4.73
C LEU A 183 -4.71 -18.13 -5.68
N ALA A 184 -4.98 -19.32 -6.22
CA ALA A 184 -4.08 -20.00 -7.16
C ALA A 184 -3.85 -19.16 -8.42
N THR A 185 -4.91 -18.59 -9.00
CA THR A 185 -4.82 -17.72 -10.19
C THR A 185 -3.98 -16.46 -9.91
N LEU A 186 -4.19 -15.79 -8.78
CA LEU A 186 -3.42 -14.61 -8.42
C LEU A 186 -1.94 -14.94 -8.18
N VAL A 187 -1.62 -16.06 -7.55
CA VAL A 187 -0.24 -16.54 -7.36
C VAL A 187 0.41 -16.87 -8.70
N GLU A 188 -0.28 -17.58 -9.58
CA GLU A 188 0.21 -17.89 -10.93
C GLU A 188 0.52 -16.62 -11.73
N LEU A 189 -0.42 -15.69 -11.80
CA LEU A 189 -0.25 -14.45 -12.55
C LEU A 189 0.87 -13.58 -11.99
N SER A 190 1.02 -13.51 -10.67
CA SER A 190 2.07 -12.71 -10.04
C SER A 190 3.47 -13.27 -10.32
N ARG A 191 3.61 -14.59 -10.44
CA ARG A 191 4.90 -15.25 -10.69
C ARG A 191 5.25 -15.38 -12.16
N HIS A 192 4.28 -15.70 -13.01
CA HIS A 192 4.53 -16.25 -14.33
C HIS A 192 4.01 -15.42 -15.50
N SER A 193 3.18 -14.38 -15.27
CA SER A 193 2.77 -13.51 -16.38
C SER A 193 3.96 -12.82 -17.04
N SER A 194 4.03 -12.83 -18.36
CA SER A 194 5.01 -12.08 -19.12
C SER A 194 4.79 -10.57 -19.07
N ASP A 195 3.54 -10.14 -18.84
CA ASP A 195 3.20 -8.73 -18.68
C ASP A 195 3.46 -8.25 -17.24
N LYS A 196 4.42 -7.33 -17.10
CA LYS A 196 4.82 -6.76 -15.81
C LYS A 196 3.67 -6.04 -15.08
N ASN A 197 2.74 -5.43 -15.82
CA ASN A 197 1.56 -4.77 -15.21
C ASN A 197 0.61 -5.80 -14.59
N THR A 198 0.36 -6.89 -15.29
CA THR A 198 -0.44 -8.02 -14.77
C THR A 198 0.22 -8.65 -13.55
N ARG A 199 1.55 -8.90 -13.58
CA ARG A 199 2.28 -9.40 -12.41
C ARG A 199 2.12 -8.49 -11.20
N SER A 200 2.34 -7.20 -11.41
CA SER A 200 2.20 -6.19 -10.36
C SER A 200 0.77 -6.06 -9.83
N GLN A 201 -0.24 -6.18 -10.71
CA GLN A 201 -1.65 -6.12 -10.33
C GLN A 201 -2.07 -7.35 -9.51
N ALA A 202 -1.71 -8.55 -9.95
CA ALA A 202 -2.00 -9.78 -9.23
C ALA A 202 -1.32 -9.80 -7.85
N ALA A 203 -0.06 -9.38 -7.77
CA ALA A 203 0.67 -9.23 -6.52
C ALA A 203 -0.03 -8.22 -5.57
N TYR A 204 -0.48 -7.08 -6.09
CA TYR A 204 -1.23 -6.10 -5.30
C TYR A 204 -2.54 -6.69 -4.74
N MET A 205 -3.26 -7.50 -5.53
CA MET A 205 -4.48 -8.15 -5.07
C MET A 205 -4.20 -9.17 -3.97
N LEU A 206 -3.13 -9.97 -4.11
CA LEU A 206 -2.67 -10.88 -3.04
C LEU A 206 -2.33 -10.11 -1.76
N GLY A 207 -1.63 -8.98 -1.87
CA GLY A 207 -1.32 -8.13 -0.72
C GLY A 207 -2.54 -7.42 -0.10
N LYS A 208 -3.61 -7.20 -0.87
CA LYS A 208 -4.91 -6.75 -0.32
C LYS A 208 -5.66 -7.86 0.44
N ILE A 209 -5.48 -9.09 0.01
CA ILE A 209 -6.03 -10.28 0.66
C ILE A 209 -5.29 -10.54 1.98
N ASP A 210 -3.98 -10.55 1.91
CA ASP A 210 -3.06 -10.75 3.02
C ASP A 210 -1.85 -9.82 2.85
N LYS A 211 -1.76 -8.79 3.70
CA LYS A 211 -0.70 -7.77 3.62
C LYS A 211 0.71 -8.34 3.76
N ASP A 212 0.84 -9.47 4.46
CA ASP A 212 2.13 -10.12 4.70
C ASP A 212 2.41 -11.24 3.69
N ASN A 213 1.60 -11.34 2.62
CA ASN A 213 1.75 -12.36 1.60
C ASN A 213 3.13 -12.33 0.94
N PRO A 214 3.96 -13.37 1.10
CA PRO A 214 5.36 -13.34 0.65
C PRO A 214 5.48 -13.28 -0.88
N VAL A 215 4.52 -13.83 -1.62
CA VAL A 215 4.54 -13.76 -3.09
C VAL A 215 4.25 -12.35 -3.56
N ALA A 216 3.29 -11.66 -2.92
CA ALA A 216 2.95 -10.28 -3.22
C ALA A 216 4.15 -9.34 -3.00
N LEU A 217 4.74 -9.41 -1.81
CA LEU A 217 5.87 -8.56 -1.43
C LEU A 217 7.09 -8.82 -2.30
N ALA A 218 7.46 -10.09 -2.53
CA ALA A 218 8.60 -10.46 -3.35
C ALA A 218 8.43 -10.02 -4.81
N THR A 219 7.24 -10.22 -5.42
CA THR A 219 6.98 -9.81 -6.80
C THR A 219 7.06 -8.30 -6.97
N LEU A 220 6.48 -7.52 -6.05
CA LEU A 220 6.52 -6.06 -6.13
C LEU A 220 7.95 -5.53 -5.93
N ALA A 221 8.70 -6.09 -4.98
CA ALA A 221 10.10 -5.74 -4.76
C ALA A 221 10.97 -6.08 -5.98
N GLU A 222 10.78 -7.25 -6.59
CA GLU A 222 11.47 -7.63 -7.84
C GLU A 222 11.19 -6.65 -8.98
N LEU A 223 9.94 -6.26 -9.19
CA LEU A 223 9.55 -5.31 -10.23
C LEU A 223 10.13 -3.92 -10.00
N ILE A 224 10.28 -3.50 -8.75
CA ILE A 224 10.93 -2.25 -8.38
C ILE A 224 12.43 -2.29 -8.72
N CYS A 225 13.12 -3.37 -8.35
CA CYS A 225 14.58 -3.47 -8.49
C CYS A 225 15.04 -3.81 -9.92
N ASN A 226 14.27 -4.65 -10.63
CA ASN A 226 14.74 -5.28 -11.87
C ASN A 226 14.02 -4.77 -13.14
N SER A 227 13.13 -3.79 -13.05
CA SER A 227 12.49 -3.22 -14.23
C SER A 227 13.27 -2.02 -14.77
N ASP A 228 13.62 -2.06 -16.07
CA ASP A 228 14.18 -0.91 -16.78
C ASP A 228 13.12 0.17 -17.07
N ASP A 229 11.83 -0.19 -17.01
CA ASP A 229 10.71 0.72 -17.24
C ASP A 229 10.33 1.44 -15.95
N GLU A 230 10.57 2.75 -15.90
CA GLU A 230 10.29 3.61 -14.76
C GLU A 230 8.80 3.63 -14.38
N ASN A 231 7.90 3.55 -15.35
CA ASN A 231 6.45 3.50 -15.11
C ASN A 231 6.06 2.21 -14.35
N THR A 232 6.64 1.07 -14.74
CA THR A 232 6.46 -0.20 -14.02
C THR A 232 7.00 -0.12 -12.60
N ARG A 233 8.20 0.47 -12.40
CA ARG A 233 8.79 0.70 -11.07
C ARG A 233 7.89 1.60 -10.22
N CYS A 234 7.36 2.67 -10.80
CA CYS A 234 6.44 3.60 -10.14
C CYS A 234 5.17 2.89 -9.65
N LYS A 235 4.52 2.13 -10.52
CA LYS A 235 3.31 1.38 -10.19
C LYS A 235 3.54 0.30 -9.14
N ALA A 236 4.66 -0.42 -9.24
CA ALA A 236 5.02 -1.45 -8.26
C ALA A 236 5.29 -0.83 -6.88
N ALA A 237 6.05 0.28 -6.82
CA ALA A 237 6.31 1.02 -5.59
C ALA A 237 5.02 1.55 -4.95
N TYR A 238 4.14 2.15 -5.74
CA TYR A 238 2.84 2.60 -5.23
C TYR A 238 2.01 1.46 -4.65
N ARG A 239 1.92 0.32 -5.35
CA ARG A 239 1.18 -0.85 -4.90
C ARG A 239 1.76 -1.44 -3.61
N LEU A 240 3.09 -1.52 -3.52
CA LEU A 240 3.78 -1.94 -2.31
C LEU A 240 3.47 -1.01 -1.13
N GLY A 241 3.55 0.30 -1.33
CA GLY A 241 3.18 1.29 -0.32
C GLY A 241 1.68 1.35 0.02
N LYS A 242 0.80 0.83 -0.83
CA LYS A 242 -0.64 0.66 -0.50
C LYS A 242 -0.90 -0.57 0.37
N ILE A 243 -0.06 -1.61 0.25
CA ILE A 243 -0.11 -2.80 1.10
C ILE A 243 0.54 -2.48 2.46
N ASP A 244 1.74 -1.92 2.41
CA ASP A 244 2.54 -1.52 3.57
C ASP A 244 2.92 -0.04 3.45
N LYS A 245 2.21 0.83 4.16
CA LYS A 245 2.34 2.29 4.03
C LYS A 245 3.70 2.83 4.43
N ASP A 246 4.37 2.13 5.34
CA ASP A 246 5.67 2.54 5.87
C ASP A 246 6.82 1.82 5.15
N ASN A 247 6.54 1.15 4.01
CA ASN A 247 7.54 0.41 3.28
C ASN A 247 8.65 1.31 2.74
N PRO A 248 9.89 1.18 3.22
CA PRO A 248 10.98 2.09 2.87
C PRO A 248 11.37 1.97 1.38
N VAL A 249 11.30 0.78 0.79
CA VAL A 249 11.62 0.56 -0.63
C VAL A 249 10.63 1.28 -1.53
N ALA A 250 9.33 1.20 -1.21
CA ALA A 250 8.29 1.89 -1.96
C ALA A 250 8.50 3.42 -1.95
N LEU A 251 8.74 3.98 -0.77
CA LEU A 251 8.93 5.42 -0.59
C LEU A 251 10.22 5.92 -1.26
N ALA A 252 11.34 5.20 -1.05
CA ALA A 252 12.62 5.55 -1.67
C ALA A 252 12.54 5.53 -3.19
N THR A 253 11.90 4.53 -3.78
CA THR A 253 11.72 4.42 -5.24
C THR A 253 10.89 5.58 -5.81
N LEU A 254 9.79 5.95 -5.14
CA LEU A 254 8.99 7.10 -5.61
C LEU A 254 9.77 8.41 -5.53
N VAL A 255 10.55 8.62 -4.48
CA VAL A 255 11.42 9.80 -4.36
C VAL A 255 12.52 9.79 -5.41
N GLU A 256 13.15 8.63 -5.66
CA GLU A 256 14.14 8.47 -6.73
C GLU A 256 13.56 8.84 -8.11
N LEU A 257 12.37 8.34 -8.43
CA LEU A 257 11.69 8.67 -9.69
C LEU A 257 11.32 10.14 -9.80
N ILE A 258 10.92 10.79 -8.70
CA ILE A 258 10.70 12.25 -8.67
C ILE A 258 12.00 13.00 -8.98
N ARG A 259 13.13 12.51 -8.47
CA ARG A 259 14.46 13.12 -8.65
C ARG A 259 14.99 12.95 -10.07
N ASN A 260 14.96 11.73 -10.58
CA ASN A 260 15.77 11.31 -11.71
C ASN A 260 14.99 11.10 -13.01
N SER A 261 13.65 10.97 -12.98
CA SER A 261 12.88 10.72 -14.20
C SER A 261 12.80 11.96 -15.10
N ASP A 262 13.17 11.78 -16.36
CA ASP A 262 13.00 12.76 -17.42
C ASP A 262 11.60 12.71 -18.04
N ASP A 263 10.88 11.59 -17.86
CA ASP A 263 9.51 11.44 -18.32
C ASP A 263 8.52 12.19 -17.43
N LYS A 264 7.83 13.18 -18.04
CA LYS A 264 6.89 14.05 -17.31
C LYS A 264 5.72 13.31 -16.69
N ASP A 265 5.27 12.24 -17.31
CA ASP A 265 4.09 11.50 -16.82
C ASP A 265 4.50 10.58 -15.66
N THR A 266 5.64 9.92 -15.76
CA THR A 266 6.19 9.08 -14.67
C THR A 266 6.48 9.90 -13.41
N TRP A 267 7.16 11.06 -13.51
CA TRP A 267 7.42 11.83 -12.30
C TRP A 267 6.15 12.43 -11.68
N ARG A 268 5.15 12.80 -12.49
CA ARG A 268 3.84 13.25 -11.98
C ARG A 268 3.11 12.14 -11.25
N GLU A 269 3.13 10.95 -11.82
CA GLU A 269 2.54 9.76 -11.19
C GLU A 269 3.28 9.42 -9.89
N ALA A 270 4.62 9.39 -9.89
CA ALA A 270 5.43 9.15 -8.70
C ALA A 270 5.15 10.17 -7.59
N ARG A 271 5.05 11.46 -7.94
CA ARG A 271 4.68 12.51 -7.00
C ARG A 271 3.28 12.29 -6.41
N TYR A 272 2.29 12.03 -7.27
CA TYR A 272 0.92 11.78 -6.81
C TYR A 272 0.85 10.55 -5.90
N ASN A 273 1.53 9.48 -6.27
CA ASN A 273 1.62 8.25 -5.49
C ASN A 273 2.29 8.49 -4.13
N LEU A 274 3.39 9.27 -4.11
CA LEU A 274 4.05 9.66 -2.87
C LEU A 274 3.15 10.54 -1.98
N GLU A 275 2.35 11.45 -2.56
CA GLU A 275 1.36 12.24 -1.81
C GLU A 275 0.31 11.36 -1.14
N GLU A 276 -0.03 10.23 -1.73
CA GLU A 276 -1.04 9.31 -1.20
C GLU A 276 -0.50 8.37 -0.11
N ILE A 277 0.69 7.79 -0.29
CA ILE A 277 1.24 6.80 0.63
C ILE A 277 2.27 7.38 1.62
N GLY A 278 2.93 8.49 1.28
CA GLY A 278 4.01 9.09 2.06
C GLY A 278 3.56 10.02 3.19
N GLN A 279 2.26 10.13 3.46
CA GLN A 279 1.75 10.98 4.53
C GLN A 279 2.27 10.51 5.89
N ASN A 280 2.94 11.43 6.62
CA ASN A 280 3.54 11.20 7.93
C ASN A 280 4.85 10.38 7.93
N HIS A 281 5.46 10.11 6.80
CA HIS A 281 6.71 9.36 6.73
C HIS A 281 7.92 10.32 6.79
N SER A 282 8.66 10.29 7.92
CA SER A 282 9.76 11.24 8.19
C SER A 282 10.89 11.15 7.15
N GLN A 283 11.24 9.93 6.70
CA GLN A 283 12.29 9.74 5.69
C GLN A 283 11.92 10.33 4.33
N ALA A 284 10.68 10.12 3.85
CA ALA A 284 10.23 10.72 2.59
C ALA A 284 10.26 12.26 2.65
N ILE A 285 9.89 12.83 3.82
CA ILE A 285 9.94 14.28 4.06
C ILE A 285 11.39 14.76 4.08
N ALA A 286 12.30 14.08 4.79
CA ALA A 286 13.72 14.43 4.83
C ALA A 286 14.35 14.40 3.44
N THR A 287 14.07 13.37 2.65
CA THR A 287 14.59 13.25 1.28
C THR A 287 14.04 14.35 0.35
N LEU A 288 12.78 14.74 0.48
CA LEU A 288 12.23 15.88 -0.28
C LEU A 288 12.88 17.20 0.13
N VAL A 289 13.12 17.41 1.43
CA VAL A 289 13.86 18.59 1.94
C VAL A 289 15.27 18.61 1.35
N GLU A 290 15.95 17.47 1.31
CA GLU A 290 17.28 17.34 0.71
C GLU A 290 17.28 17.62 -0.80
N LEU A 291 16.26 17.13 -1.54
CA LEU A 291 16.10 17.49 -2.96
C LEU A 291 15.95 19.01 -3.17
N ILE A 292 15.23 19.70 -2.28
CA ILE A 292 15.09 21.15 -2.34
C ILE A 292 16.44 21.83 -2.07
N ARG A 293 17.23 21.29 -1.14
CA ARG A 293 18.56 21.82 -0.78
C ARG A 293 19.58 21.63 -1.91
N ASN A 294 19.71 20.43 -2.43
CA ASN A 294 20.87 20.00 -3.20
C ASN A 294 20.65 20.01 -4.71
N SER A 295 19.40 19.98 -5.20
CA SER A 295 19.17 19.97 -6.64
C SER A 295 19.56 21.31 -7.30
N GLY A 296 20.40 21.23 -8.34
CA GLY A 296 20.69 22.35 -9.23
C GLY A 296 19.52 22.71 -10.17
N ALA A 297 18.65 21.72 -10.48
CA ALA A 297 17.52 21.91 -11.39
C ALA A 297 16.32 22.55 -10.68
N GLU A 298 15.88 23.72 -11.19
CA GLU A 298 14.73 24.45 -10.65
C GLU A 298 13.45 23.61 -10.69
N ASP A 299 13.22 22.88 -11.78
CA ASP A 299 12.04 22.01 -11.95
C ASP A 299 11.98 20.91 -10.88
N THR A 300 13.11 20.26 -10.58
CA THR A 300 13.19 19.24 -9.52
C THR A 300 12.88 19.83 -8.14
N ARG A 301 13.43 21.03 -7.84
CA ARG A 301 13.13 21.73 -6.58
C ARG A 301 11.65 22.06 -6.46
N TRP A 302 11.05 22.57 -7.53
CA TRP A 302 9.62 22.90 -7.55
C TRP A 302 8.75 21.65 -7.33
N LYS A 303 9.08 20.52 -7.98
CA LYS A 303 8.42 19.24 -7.79
C LYS A 303 8.47 18.77 -6.32
N ALA A 304 9.67 18.83 -5.74
CA ALA A 304 9.89 18.43 -4.34
C ALA A 304 9.09 19.31 -3.36
N ILE A 305 9.04 20.62 -3.57
CA ILE A 305 8.27 21.56 -2.74
C ILE A 305 6.77 21.27 -2.80
N LYS A 306 6.25 21.03 -4.00
CA LYS A 306 4.83 20.67 -4.19
C LYS A 306 4.46 19.38 -3.46
N SER A 307 5.33 18.36 -3.53
CA SER A 307 5.13 17.10 -2.83
C SER A 307 5.22 17.27 -1.32
N LEU A 308 6.24 18.02 -0.84
CA LEU A 308 6.46 18.28 0.57
C LEU A 308 5.23 18.93 1.22
N GLY A 309 4.67 19.98 0.58
CA GLY A 309 3.47 20.68 1.08
C GLY A 309 2.22 19.82 1.19
N LYS A 310 2.19 18.66 0.52
CA LYS A 310 1.05 17.72 0.56
C LYS A 310 1.20 16.62 1.62
N ILE A 311 2.42 16.13 1.83
CA ILE A 311 2.67 15.00 2.75
C ILE A 311 3.05 15.44 4.16
N MET A 312 3.53 16.67 4.32
CA MET A 312 4.01 17.21 5.59
C MET A 312 2.85 17.43 6.58
N LYS A 313 3.05 17.04 7.82
CA LYS A 313 2.16 17.29 8.97
C LYS A 313 2.94 17.98 10.08
N THR A 314 2.22 18.52 11.08
CA THR A 314 2.78 19.33 12.17
C THR A 314 4.04 18.73 12.81
N LYS A 315 4.04 17.42 13.08
CA LYS A 315 5.19 16.70 13.68
C LYS A 315 6.48 16.73 12.83
N HIS A 316 6.39 17.09 11.55
CA HIS A 316 7.53 17.11 10.63
C HIS A 316 7.98 18.55 10.27
N PHE A 317 7.29 19.55 10.76
CA PHE A 317 7.61 20.95 10.45
C PHE A 317 9.02 21.32 10.89
N ALA A 318 9.49 20.78 12.01
CA ALA A 318 10.85 21.00 12.49
C ALA A 318 11.92 20.56 11.45
N ILE A 319 11.70 19.44 10.75
CA ILE A 319 12.61 18.95 9.69
C ILE A 319 12.66 19.95 8.53
N ALA A 320 11.50 20.42 8.08
CA ALA A 320 11.42 21.38 6.99
C ALA A 320 12.06 22.73 7.37
N VAL A 321 11.76 23.25 8.56
CA VAL A 321 12.33 24.53 9.06
C VAL A 321 13.85 24.42 9.17
N SER A 322 14.39 23.42 9.86
CA SER A 322 15.84 23.26 10.03
C SER A 322 16.57 23.04 8.71
N GLY A 323 15.96 22.29 7.77
CA GLY A 323 16.55 21.96 6.48
C GLY A 323 16.49 23.09 5.43
N LEU A 324 15.51 23.99 5.51
CA LEU A 324 15.28 25.00 4.46
C LEU A 324 15.62 26.43 4.87
N LYS A 325 15.81 26.72 6.17
CA LYS A 325 16.06 28.09 6.67
C LYS A 325 17.29 28.77 6.08
N GLU A 326 18.33 28.00 5.72
CA GLU A 326 19.57 28.53 5.14
C GLU A 326 19.37 29.21 3.77
N PHE A 327 18.25 28.91 3.09
CA PHE A 327 17.89 29.53 1.82
C PHE A 327 17.12 30.86 1.98
N LEU A 328 16.81 31.28 3.21
CA LEU A 328 16.16 32.56 3.50
C LEU A 328 17.22 33.67 3.80
N THR A 329 18.19 33.82 2.91
CA THR A 329 19.22 34.85 2.99
C THR A 329 19.08 35.87 1.88
N SER A 330 19.68 37.05 2.08
CA SER A 330 19.71 38.10 1.06
C SER A 330 20.46 37.70 -0.21
N ASP A 331 21.41 36.78 -0.10
CA ASP A 331 22.19 36.30 -1.24
C ASP A 331 21.36 35.33 -2.10
N VAL A 332 20.61 34.41 -1.49
CA VAL A 332 19.69 33.51 -2.21
C VAL A 332 18.56 34.34 -2.84
N TRP A 333 18.02 35.33 -2.11
CA TRP A 333 16.98 36.22 -2.65
C TRP A 333 17.44 36.94 -3.92
N LYS A 334 18.70 37.35 -3.99
CA LYS A 334 19.25 38.08 -5.15
C LYS A 334 19.61 37.16 -6.31
N ASN A 335 20.13 35.97 -6.03
CA ASN A 335 20.74 35.10 -7.02
C ASN A 335 19.81 33.92 -7.47
N ASP A 336 18.88 33.49 -6.62
CA ASP A 336 17.90 32.42 -6.90
C ASP A 336 16.58 32.73 -6.17
N PHE A 337 15.88 33.76 -6.66
CA PHE A 337 14.63 34.22 -6.05
C PHE A 337 13.56 33.13 -5.97
N ASN A 338 13.48 32.28 -6.98
CA ASN A 338 12.51 31.16 -7.00
C ASN A 338 12.75 30.18 -5.85
N ARG A 339 14.02 29.87 -5.57
CA ARG A 339 14.38 29.02 -4.42
C ARG A 339 14.03 29.68 -3.10
N TYR A 340 14.40 30.94 -2.94
CA TYR A 340 14.04 31.71 -1.75
C TYR A 340 12.52 31.71 -1.52
N GLU A 341 11.74 32.11 -2.53
CA GLU A 341 10.27 32.19 -2.43
C GLU A 341 9.64 30.86 -2.07
N ASN A 342 10.11 29.78 -2.67
CA ASN A 342 9.61 28.44 -2.43
C ASN A 342 9.92 27.95 -1.01
N CYS A 343 11.16 28.14 -0.53
CA CYS A 343 11.53 27.82 0.84
C CYS A 343 10.78 28.69 1.85
N TYR A 344 10.61 29.99 1.55
CA TYR A 344 9.83 30.90 2.37
C TYR A 344 8.39 30.43 2.54
N LYS A 345 7.71 30.01 1.45
CA LYS A 345 6.33 29.51 1.51
C LYS A 345 6.19 28.28 2.41
N VAL A 346 7.12 27.33 2.32
CA VAL A 346 7.12 26.13 3.18
C VAL A 346 7.36 26.50 4.64
N ILE A 347 8.37 27.33 4.92
CA ILE A 347 8.70 27.74 6.31
C ILE A 347 7.58 28.59 6.90
N TRP A 348 6.95 29.47 6.09
CA TRP A 348 5.82 30.27 6.52
C TRP A 348 4.63 29.41 6.92
N ASP A 349 4.31 28.38 6.13
CA ASP A 349 3.26 27.41 6.47
C ASP A 349 3.58 26.68 7.78
N CYS A 350 4.82 26.26 7.99
CA CYS A 350 5.26 25.68 9.26
C CYS A 350 5.07 26.67 10.42
N ALA A 351 5.48 27.94 10.27
CA ALA A 351 5.38 28.95 11.31
C ALA A 351 3.92 29.28 11.71
N GLN A 352 2.98 29.17 10.77
CA GLN A 352 1.55 29.37 11.05
C GLN A 352 0.90 28.19 11.78
N ASN A 353 1.48 26.99 11.70
CA ASN A 353 0.83 25.75 12.11
C ASN A 353 1.60 24.98 13.20
N MET A 354 2.67 25.55 13.78
CA MET A 354 3.41 24.95 14.91
C MET A 354 3.59 25.96 16.07
N ALA A 355 3.85 25.43 17.26
CA ALA A 355 4.09 26.27 18.43
C ALA A 355 5.37 27.11 18.26
N TYR A 356 5.36 28.36 18.74
CA TYR A 356 6.53 29.25 18.63
C TYR A 356 7.80 28.63 19.23
N SER A 357 7.71 27.96 20.36
CA SER A 357 8.86 27.30 21.00
C SER A 357 9.48 26.20 20.11
N GLU A 358 8.65 25.42 19.44
CA GLU A 358 9.08 24.36 18.51
C GLU A 358 9.70 24.97 17.25
N PHE A 359 9.08 26.03 16.71
CA PHE A 359 9.63 26.77 15.57
C PHE A 359 10.98 27.38 15.91
N HIS A 360 11.09 28.05 17.05
CA HIS A 360 12.32 28.66 17.52
C HIS A 360 13.43 27.61 17.70
N GLN A 361 13.12 26.47 18.29
CA GLN A 361 14.05 25.34 18.44
C GLN A 361 14.51 24.85 17.06
N ALA A 362 13.58 24.55 16.13
CA ALA A 362 13.90 24.10 14.78
C ALA A 362 14.72 25.12 13.99
N TRP A 363 14.45 26.42 14.19
CA TRP A 363 15.20 27.50 13.56
C TRP A 363 16.65 27.59 14.04
N HIS A 364 16.90 27.30 15.31
CA HIS A 364 18.24 27.35 15.90
C HIS A 364 18.98 26.01 15.89
N THR A 365 18.29 24.91 15.59
CA THR A 365 18.92 23.62 15.35
C THR A 365 19.79 23.72 14.09
N GLN A 366 21.09 23.38 14.20
CA GLN A 366 21.93 23.28 13.01
C GLN A 366 21.32 22.23 12.09
N PRO A 367 21.22 22.50 10.75
CA PRO A 367 20.96 21.42 9.81
C PRO A 367 22.04 20.37 10.09
N THR A 368 21.65 19.14 10.34
CA THR A 368 22.60 18.04 10.35
C THR A 368 23.23 18.02 8.95
N ASN A 369 24.44 18.60 8.86
CA ASN A 369 25.34 18.47 7.71
C ASN A 369 25.97 17.07 7.66
N SER A 370 25.23 16.05 8.03
CA SER A 370 25.47 14.76 7.47
C SER A 370 24.84 14.86 6.07
N PRO A 371 25.62 14.88 4.98
CA PRO A 371 25.08 14.35 3.76
C PRO A 371 24.48 13.01 4.21
N ILE A 372 23.20 12.80 3.97
CA ILE A 372 22.77 11.42 3.76
C ILE A 372 23.76 10.98 2.70
N PRO A 373 24.69 10.09 3.00
CA PRO A 373 25.69 9.72 2.04
C PRO A 373 24.96 9.45 0.74
N ASP A 374 25.50 9.91 -0.39
CA ASP A 374 25.21 9.32 -1.69
C ASP A 374 25.57 7.83 -1.58
N ASN A 375 24.75 7.13 -0.85
CA ASN A 375 24.77 5.69 -0.71
C ASN A 375 24.01 5.08 -1.89
N HIS A 376 24.58 5.25 -3.08
CA HIS A 376 24.81 4.10 -3.92
C HIS A 376 25.84 3.12 -3.29
N GLN A 377 26.25 3.39 -2.05
CA GLN A 377 26.97 2.48 -1.17
C GLN A 377 26.11 2.26 0.08
N GLN A 378 25.36 1.15 0.07
CA GLN A 378 24.94 0.42 1.25
C GLN A 378 24.06 1.18 2.28
N ASN A 379 22.79 1.45 1.98
CA ASN A 379 21.78 0.97 2.91
C ASN A 379 21.71 -0.55 2.68
N THR A 380 22.73 -1.21 3.15
CA THR A 380 22.64 -2.65 3.36
C THR A 380 21.59 -2.79 4.45
N ASP A 381 20.37 -3.15 4.04
CA ASP A 381 19.30 -3.57 4.92
C ASP A 381 19.95 -4.40 6.06
N ILE A 382 19.73 -4.02 7.32
CA ILE A 382 20.38 -4.69 8.47
C ILE A 382 20.38 -6.21 8.31
N PRO A 383 19.25 -6.86 7.93
CA PRO A 383 19.23 -8.26 7.56
C PRO A 383 20.23 -8.66 6.46
N THR A 384 20.42 -7.84 5.44
CA THR A 384 21.36 -8.12 4.34
C THR A 384 22.81 -7.92 4.79
N LEU A 385 23.07 -6.90 5.59
CA LEU A 385 24.37 -6.64 6.19
C LEU A 385 24.78 -7.77 7.14
N LEU A 386 23.86 -8.21 7.99
CA LEU A 386 24.14 -9.29 8.95
C LEU A 386 24.32 -10.66 8.27
N LYS A 387 23.75 -10.90 7.09
CA LYS A 387 24.00 -12.11 6.28
C LYS A 387 25.43 -12.20 5.75
N GLN A 388 26.18 -11.09 5.71
CA GLN A 388 27.57 -11.05 5.26
C GLN A 388 28.56 -11.39 6.38
N LEU A 389 28.11 -11.52 7.64
CA LEU A 389 28.93 -11.88 8.78
C LEU A 389 29.66 -13.21 8.54
N GLN A 390 30.95 -13.20 8.77
CA GLN A 390 31.79 -14.37 8.56
C GLN A 390 31.95 -15.17 9.85
N PRO A 391 31.80 -16.49 9.79
CA PRO A 391 32.11 -17.34 10.95
C PRO A 391 33.61 -17.33 11.22
N THR A 392 33.97 -17.47 12.51
CA THR A 392 35.34 -17.73 12.93
C THR A 392 35.59 -19.23 13.03
N ASP A 393 36.81 -19.64 13.35
CA ASP A 393 37.12 -21.07 13.58
C ASP A 393 36.26 -21.68 14.70
N LYS A 394 35.88 -20.89 15.69
CA LYS A 394 35.14 -21.35 16.88
C LYS A 394 33.69 -20.96 16.91
N THR A 395 33.30 -19.85 16.31
CA THR A 395 31.98 -19.21 16.46
C THR A 395 31.25 -19.11 15.14
N CYS A 396 29.97 -19.51 15.13
CA CYS A 396 29.03 -19.31 14.01
C CYS A 396 28.05 -18.18 14.34
N PRO A 397 28.02 -17.07 13.56
CA PRO A 397 26.97 -16.07 13.67
C PRO A 397 25.67 -16.56 13.04
N VAL A 398 24.55 -16.33 13.70
CA VAL A 398 23.21 -16.64 13.18
C VAL A 398 22.31 -15.41 13.39
N PRO A 399 22.14 -14.56 12.37
CA PRO A 399 21.17 -13.48 12.40
C PRO A 399 19.74 -14.01 12.43
N LEU A 400 18.91 -13.49 13.32
CA LEU A 400 17.50 -13.84 13.48
C LEU A 400 16.64 -12.59 13.39
N ASN A 401 15.71 -12.56 12.43
CA ASN A 401 14.71 -11.50 12.30
C ASN A 401 13.54 -11.78 13.23
N ILE A 402 13.49 -11.10 14.36
CA ILE A 402 12.52 -11.35 15.41
C ILE A 402 11.31 -10.39 15.36
N ARG A 403 11.03 -9.77 14.21
CA ARG A 403 9.89 -8.86 14.03
C ARG A 403 8.54 -9.52 14.39
N ALA A 404 8.41 -10.83 14.16
CA ALA A 404 7.20 -11.58 14.50
C ALA A 404 6.94 -11.68 16.01
N LEU A 405 7.93 -11.32 16.86
CA LEU A 405 7.83 -11.34 18.32
C LEU A 405 7.56 -9.95 18.93
N GLU A 406 7.31 -8.93 18.12
CA GLU A 406 6.96 -7.60 18.60
C GLU A 406 5.63 -7.65 19.38
N GLY A 407 5.64 -7.22 20.63
CA GLY A 407 4.49 -7.27 21.55
C GLY A 407 4.19 -8.65 22.15
N GLU A 408 4.99 -9.69 21.85
CA GLU A 408 4.75 -11.03 22.37
C GLU A 408 5.23 -11.18 23.83
N THR A 409 4.35 -11.63 24.69
CA THR A 409 4.62 -11.82 26.13
C THR A 409 4.62 -13.28 26.57
N ASP A 410 4.10 -14.20 25.74
CA ASP A 410 4.10 -15.62 26.04
C ASP A 410 5.49 -16.24 25.81
N THR A 411 6.10 -16.67 26.87
CA THR A 411 7.41 -17.33 26.87
C THR A 411 7.48 -18.56 25.96
N SER A 412 6.37 -19.26 25.79
CA SER A 412 6.29 -20.46 24.94
C SER A 412 6.29 -20.09 23.46
N ALA A 413 5.57 -19.03 23.08
CA ALA A 413 5.54 -18.48 21.73
C ALA A 413 6.92 -17.91 21.35
N ILE A 414 7.56 -17.15 22.26
CA ILE A 414 8.92 -16.63 22.07
C ILE A 414 9.93 -17.78 21.86
N ALA A 415 9.87 -18.81 22.69
CA ALA A 415 10.77 -19.96 22.60
C ALA A 415 10.61 -20.69 21.27
N GLN A 416 9.37 -20.93 20.86
CA GLN A 416 9.07 -21.67 19.63
C GLN A 416 9.50 -20.89 18.39
N GLU A 417 9.23 -19.59 18.33
CA GLU A 417 9.59 -18.76 17.18
C GLU A 417 11.12 -18.66 17.01
N LEU A 418 11.85 -18.37 18.07
CA LEU A 418 13.32 -18.34 18.02
C LEU A 418 13.90 -19.70 17.62
N CYS A 419 13.33 -20.80 18.09
CA CYS A 419 13.73 -22.15 17.69
C CYS A 419 13.45 -22.39 16.21
N THR A 420 12.29 -21.98 15.71
CA THR A 420 11.88 -22.13 14.32
C THR A 420 12.86 -21.42 13.39
N GLN A 421 13.18 -20.15 13.65
CA GLN A 421 14.11 -19.39 12.83
C GLN A 421 15.53 -19.96 12.88
N LEU A 422 15.98 -20.36 14.06
CA LEU A 422 17.30 -20.95 14.22
C LEU A 422 17.43 -22.29 13.47
N TYR A 423 16.39 -23.14 13.52
CA TYR A 423 16.37 -24.38 12.79
C TYR A 423 16.34 -24.16 11.27
N GLN A 424 15.53 -23.25 10.78
CA GLN A 424 15.49 -22.86 9.36
C GLN A 424 16.81 -22.32 8.84
N ALA A 425 17.58 -21.62 9.69
CA ALA A 425 18.90 -21.10 9.34
C ALA A 425 20.01 -22.18 9.26
N ILE A 426 19.86 -23.31 9.99
CA ILE A 426 20.91 -24.32 10.16
C ILE A 426 20.61 -25.62 9.44
N PHE A 427 19.34 -26.00 9.32
CA PHE A 427 18.91 -27.28 8.77
C PHE A 427 18.20 -27.12 7.42
N PRO A 428 18.15 -28.19 6.59
CA PRO A 428 17.33 -28.20 5.38
C PRO A 428 15.83 -27.98 5.67
N ALA A 429 15.10 -27.49 4.68
CA ALA A 429 13.69 -27.11 4.82
C ALA A 429 12.73 -28.26 5.23
N ASP A 430 13.16 -29.52 5.07
CA ASP A 430 12.43 -30.74 5.44
C ASP A 430 12.74 -31.24 6.85
N ALA A 431 13.65 -30.59 7.58
CA ALA A 431 13.96 -30.97 8.94
C ALA A 431 12.81 -30.62 9.89
N GLY A 432 12.32 -31.60 10.63
CA GLY A 432 11.29 -31.41 11.64
C GLY A 432 11.74 -30.45 12.74
N ILE A 433 10.99 -29.37 12.96
CA ILE A 433 11.27 -28.37 13.98
C ILE A 433 10.80 -28.88 15.34
N PRO A 434 11.64 -28.97 16.38
CA PRO A 434 11.24 -29.43 17.70
C PRO A 434 10.31 -28.43 18.38
N ALA A 435 9.33 -28.96 19.13
CA ALA A 435 8.45 -28.14 19.95
C ALA A 435 9.19 -27.70 21.23
N ILE A 436 9.31 -26.40 21.43
CA ILE A 436 10.05 -25.76 22.54
C ILE A 436 9.15 -24.77 23.27
N ARG A 437 9.12 -24.82 24.61
CA ARG A 437 8.25 -24.00 25.45
C ARG A 437 8.99 -23.01 26.36
N ASN A 438 10.28 -23.21 26.55
CA ASN A 438 11.06 -22.41 27.51
C ASN A 438 12.57 -22.43 27.20
N ALA A 439 13.34 -21.53 27.83
CA ALA A 439 14.77 -21.43 27.66
C ALA A 439 15.55 -22.70 28.05
N PRO A 440 15.25 -23.45 29.14
CA PRO A 440 15.88 -24.74 29.44
C PRO A 440 15.71 -25.79 28.36
N GLU A 441 14.52 -25.90 27.74
CA GLU A 441 14.30 -26.82 26.62
C GLU A 441 15.11 -26.39 25.39
N PHE A 442 15.14 -25.09 25.09
CA PHE A 442 15.97 -24.53 24.02
C PHE A 442 17.45 -24.85 24.21
N LYS A 443 17.97 -24.67 25.42
CA LYS A 443 19.38 -24.97 25.76
C LYS A 443 19.76 -26.45 25.51
N ARG A 444 18.84 -27.38 25.62
CA ARG A 444 19.11 -28.81 25.33
C ARG A 444 19.40 -29.06 23.84
N LEU A 445 19.01 -28.18 22.96
CA LEU A 445 19.30 -28.25 21.52
C LEU A 445 20.72 -27.76 21.16
N ILE A 446 21.31 -26.92 21.99
CA ILE A 446 22.61 -26.27 21.70
C ILE A 446 23.72 -27.26 21.35
N PRO A 447 23.92 -28.38 22.05
CA PRO A 447 24.96 -29.36 21.68
C PRO A 447 24.74 -29.95 20.29
N GLN A 448 23.48 -30.23 19.92
CA GLN A 448 23.12 -30.76 18.58
C GLN A 448 23.37 -29.73 17.48
N LEU A 449 23.01 -28.46 17.73
CA LEU A 449 23.24 -27.35 16.79
C LEU A 449 24.75 -27.11 16.60
N LYS A 450 25.51 -27.10 17.65
CA LYS A 450 26.99 -26.94 17.62
C LYS A 450 27.67 -28.05 16.83
N ASN A 451 27.23 -29.31 17.04
CA ASN A 451 27.75 -30.46 16.28
C ASN A 451 27.43 -30.34 14.80
N ARG A 452 26.22 -29.88 14.45
CA ARG A 452 25.82 -29.66 13.04
C ARG A 452 26.64 -28.58 12.37
N LEU A 453 26.89 -27.49 13.07
CA LEU A 453 27.68 -26.35 12.59
C LEU A 453 29.20 -26.60 12.65
N GLN A 454 29.66 -27.63 13.35
CA GLN A 454 31.06 -27.91 13.65
C GLN A 454 31.75 -26.71 14.33
N LYS A 455 31.06 -26.06 15.26
CA LYS A 455 31.53 -24.87 15.98
C LYS A 455 31.39 -25.05 17.50
N GLN A 456 32.24 -24.36 18.24
CA GLN A 456 32.22 -24.37 19.72
C GLN A 456 31.18 -23.39 20.27
N HIS A 457 30.92 -22.30 19.55
CA HIS A 457 30.04 -21.22 19.95
C HIS A 457 29.02 -20.89 18.86
N ILE A 458 27.83 -20.48 19.30
CA ILE A 458 26.77 -19.92 18.43
C ILE A 458 26.52 -18.50 18.90
N ALA A 459 26.61 -17.53 17.98
CA ALA A 459 26.32 -16.12 18.23
C ALA A 459 24.99 -15.76 17.57
N LEU A 460 23.91 -15.65 18.35
CA LEU A 460 22.61 -15.20 17.87
C LEU A 460 22.60 -13.68 17.80
N ILE A 461 22.29 -13.11 16.65
CA ILE A 461 22.17 -11.67 16.45
C ILE A 461 20.71 -11.35 16.16
N LEU A 462 20.03 -10.79 17.16
CA LEU A 462 18.59 -10.47 17.10
C LEU A 462 18.40 -9.06 16.54
N HIS A 463 17.50 -8.92 15.56
CA HIS A 463 17.26 -7.64 14.91
C HIS A 463 15.80 -7.46 14.50
N SER A 464 15.42 -6.23 14.10
CA SER A 464 14.10 -5.85 13.56
C SER A 464 12.93 -5.89 14.55
N CYS A 465 13.22 -5.86 15.87
CA CYS A 465 12.20 -5.76 16.91
C CYS A 465 12.75 -4.93 18.08
N PRO A 466 11.94 -4.08 18.74
CA PRO A 466 12.33 -3.43 19.99
C PRO A 466 12.67 -4.45 21.08
N CYS A 467 13.62 -4.11 21.93
CA CYS A 467 13.98 -4.97 23.06
C CYS A 467 12.97 -4.79 24.21
N GLU A 468 11.85 -5.51 24.13
CA GLU A 468 10.80 -5.50 25.14
C GLU A 468 11.13 -6.40 26.35
N ASP A 469 10.50 -6.12 27.50
CA ASP A 469 10.82 -6.78 28.78
C ASP A 469 10.73 -8.31 28.74
N ALA A 470 9.67 -8.87 28.15
CA ALA A 470 9.46 -10.31 28.09
C ALA A 470 10.52 -11.01 27.22
N LEU A 471 10.80 -10.46 26.05
CA LEU A 471 11.76 -10.99 25.09
C LEU A 471 13.20 -10.81 25.59
N SER A 472 13.52 -9.67 26.19
CA SER A 472 14.78 -9.40 26.87
C SER A 472 15.03 -10.38 28.00
N ALA A 473 14.03 -10.60 28.87
CA ALA A 473 14.12 -11.55 29.97
C ALA A 473 14.32 -13.01 29.50
N PHE A 474 13.65 -13.39 28.41
CA PHE A 474 13.81 -14.72 27.79
C PHE A 474 15.22 -14.89 27.22
N THR A 475 15.69 -13.96 26.40
CA THR A 475 17.00 -14.05 25.75
C THR A 475 18.15 -13.98 26.76
N ARG A 476 17.99 -13.23 27.85
CA ARG A 476 18.94 -13.24 28.99
C ARG A 476 19.05 -14.61 29.65
N LYS A 477 17.91 -15.32 29.84
CA LYS A 477 17.92 -16.70 30.37
C LYS A 477 18.49 -17.70 29.36
N LEU A 478 18.40 -17.42 28.08
CA LEU A 478 18.93 -18.28 27.03
C LEU A 478 20.43 -18.12 26.85
N ALA A 479 20.98 -16.91 26.97
CA ALA A 479 22.41 -16.63 26.86
C ALA A 479 23.19 -17.41 27.92
N ASP A 480 24.22 -18.14 27.50
CA ASP A 480 25.03 -19.00 28.39
C ASP A 480 26.43 -19.22 27.81
N ASN A 481 27.39 -18.48 28.32
CA ASN A 481 28.77 -18.53 27.85
C ASN A 481 29.42 -19.90 28.06
N GLN A 482 29.04 -20.65 29.11
CA GLN A 482 29.59 -21.99 29.39
C GLN A 482 29.06 -23.02 28.40
N MET A 483 27.81 -22.88 27.96
CA MET A 483 27.21 -23.70 26.92
C MET A 483 27.61 -23.24 25.51
N GLY A 484 28.22 -22.08 25.35
CA GLY A 484 28.67 -21.52 24.09
C GLY A 484 27.52 -20.92 23.27
N ILE A 485 26.50 -20.34 23.92
CA ILE A 485 25.48 -19.55 23.27
C ILE A 485 25.57 -18.08 23.72
N HIS A 486 25.86 -17.22 22.77
CA HIS A 486 26.03 -15.79 22.95
C HIS A 486 24.93 -15.06 22.22
N ILE A 487 24.39 -13.98 22.80
CA ILE A 487 23.28 -13.24 22.24
C ILE A 487 23.62 -11.75 22.17
N ALA A 488 23.50 -11.21 20.96
CA ALA A 488 23.57 -9.79 20.71
C ALA A 488 22.24 -9.28 20.13
N TRP A 489 21.96 -8.02 20.40
CA TRP A 489 20.82 -7.30 19.86
C TRP A 489 21.27 -6.10 19.04
N ILE A 490 20.63 -5.88 17.93
CA ILE A 490 20.72 -4.62 17.20
C ILE A 490 19.60 -3.72 17.74
N THR A 491 19.95 -2.84 18.68
CA THR A 491 19.01 -1.98 19.43
C THR A 491 19.71 -0.79 20.05
N ASP A 492 19.03 0.33 20.18
CA ASP A 492 19.48 1.51 20.93
C ASP A 492 19.12 1.45 22.42
N THR A 493 18.38 0.42 22.82
CA THR A 493 18.00 0.21 24.22
C THR A 493 19.18 -0.36 25.01
N PRO A 494 19.54 0.21 26.17
CA PRO A 494 20.58 -0.35 27.03
C PRO A 494 20.22 -1.77 27.52
N LEU A 495 21.17 -2.71 27.43
CA LEU A 495 20.96 -4.09 27.80
C LEU A 495 21.80 -4.46 29.04
N GLU A 496 21.27 -5.38 29.83
CA GLU A 496 21.99 -5.96 30.97
C GLU A 496 22.75 -7.23 30.55
N LEU A 497 23.91 -7.44 31.16
CA LEU A 497 24.67 -8.66 30.96
C LEU A 497 23.84 -9.93 31.26
N PRO A 498 24.01 -11.02 30.51
CA PRO A 498 25.09 -11.31 29.54
C PRO A 498 24.76 -10.92 28.10
N LEU A 499 23.72 -10.11 27.84
CA LEU A 499 23.36 -9.66 26.50
C LEU A 499 24.29 -8.54 26.03
N THR A 500 24.56 -8.49 24.74
CA THR A 500 25.33 -7.42 24.10
C THR A 500 24.42 -6.59 23.20
N GLY A 501 24.48 -5.26 23.30
CA GLY A 501 23.72 -4.32 22.45
C GLY A 501 24.64 -3.67 21.43
N PHE A 502 24.12 -3.50 20.18
CA PHE A 502 24.74 -2.69 19.14
C PHE A 502 23.71 -1.68 18.63
N ALA A 503 24.11 -0.41 18.55
CA ALA A 503 23.22 0.65 18.08
C ALA A 503 22.82 0.45 16.61
N VAL A 504 21.56 0.75 16.31
CA VAL A 504 20.98 0.59 14.95
C VAL A 504 21.67 1.50 13.95
N ASP A 505 22.01 2.73 14.35
CA ASP A 505 22.57 3.79 13.50
C ASP A 505 24.11 3.91 13.60
N GLY A 506 24.79 2.87 14.09
CA GLY A 506 26.25 2.88 14.21
C GLY A 506 26.93 2.81 12.82
N ASP A 507 27.75 3.82 12.49
CA ASP A 507 28.50 3.91 11.23
C ASP A 507 29.36 2.66 10.94
N ASP A 508 29.68 1.87 11.97
CA ASP A 508 30.52 0.66 11.94
C ASP A 508 29.80 -0.59 12.48
N LEU A 509 28.46 -0.69 12.33
CA LEU A 509 27.68 -1.79 12.89
C LEU A 509 28.22 -3.17 12.47
N PHE A 510 28.53 -3.34 11.17
CA PHE A 510 29.09 -4.60 10.66
C PHE A 510 30.40 -4.96 11.36
N ASP A 511 31.35 -4.02 11.41
CA ASP A 511 32.65 -4.23 12.02
C ASP A 511 32.56 -4.44 13.52
N ALA A 512 31.66 -3.73 14.21
CA ALA A 512 31.41 -3.90 15.62
C ALA A 512 30.90 -5.30 15.95
N VAL A 513 29.90 -5.80 15.19
CA VAL A 513 29.35 -7.15 15.34
C VAL A 513 30.38 -8.21 14.95
N GLN A 514 31.10 -8.03 13.83
CA GLN A 514 32.15 -8.96 13.38
C GLN A 514 33.29 -9.05 14.38
N ASN A 515 33.72 -7.92 14.93
CA ASN A 515 34.74 -7.88 15.99
C ASN A 515 34.26 -8.57 17.29
N TRP A 516 32.99 -8.43 17.65
CA TRP A 516 32.42 -9.13 18.80
C TRP A 516 32.43 -10.66 18.58
N ILE A 517 32.02 -11.13 17.37
CA ILE A 517 32.10 -12.55 17.00
C ILE A 517 33.54 -13.08 17.12
N GLY A 518 34.52 -12.27 16.71
CA GLY A 518 35.94 -12.62 16.81
C GLY A 518 36.50 -12.75 18.23
N ARG A 519 35.83 -12.15 19.22
CA ARG A 519 36.21 -12.20 20.64
C ARG A 519 35.58 -13.36 21.43
N ILE A 520 34.52 -13.99 20.88
CA ILE A 520 33.88 -15.20 21.38
C ILE A 520 34.73 -16.43 21.02
#